data_b1b1ac217cf71ae639990665a12545c9
#
_entry.id   b1b1ac217cf71ae639990665a12545c9
#
_cell.length_a   1.000
_cell.length_b   1.000
_cell.length_c   1.000
_cell.angle_alpha   90.00
_cell.angle_beta   90.00
_cell.angle_gamma   90.00
#
_symmetry.space_group_name_H-M   'P 1'
#
loop_
_entity.id
_entity.type
_entity.pdbx_description
1 polymer ?
#
loop_
_entity_poly.entity_id
_entity_poly.type
_entity_poly.pdbx_seq_one_letter_code
_entity_poly.pdbx_strand_id
1 'polypeptide(L)'
;MSRGLGDVYKRQAFIWRDGDIQPVLHPDKIDMDSFTGYERQRDIVVGNTKSFIEGKACNNCLLYGDMGTGKSSTVKAIANEFRKDGLRIVEIPKERLIDFPILVDKIATLPMKFIIFIDDLSFQKQDQSYTTLKAVLEGGIAARPDNALIYATSNRRHLVKESFADRTDDDINTRDNMQETLSLSDRFGLSVCYSAPSKKEFLDIVFALAKENGVNLTEEELEAGAERFALSRGGRSPRCAKHYIESLFAK
;
A
#
# COMPACT_ATOMS: atom_id res chain seq x y z
N MET A 1 -15.23 11.95 27.79
CA MET A 1 -15.08 12.42 26.40
C MET A 1 -13.78 11.86 25.88
N SER A 2 -13.82 10.95 24.93
CA SER A 2 -12.64 10.30 24.37
C SER A 2 -11.82 11.36 23.60
N ARG A 3 -10.55 11.54 23.97
CA ARG A 3 -9.62 12.49 23.33
C ARG A 3 -9.42 12.22 21.82
N GLY A 4 -9.75 11.03 21.32
CA GLY A 4 -9.52 10.62 19.93
C GLY A 4 -10.46 11.23 18.89
N LEU A 5 -11.75 11.40 19.19
CA LEU A 5 -12.74 11.83 18.19
C LEU A 5 -12.59 13.30 17.77
N GLY A 6 -12.16 14.20 18.66
CA GLY A 6 -11.92 15.62 18.30
C GLY A 6 -10.74 15.82 17.35
N ASP A 7 -9.77 14.92 17.34
CA ASP A 7 -8.60 14.96 16.47
C ASP A 7 -8.90 14.50 15.04
N VAL A 8 -9.93 13.66 14.83
CA VAL A 8 -10.30 13.16 13.48
C VAL A 8 -10.72 14.30 12.55
N TYR A 9 -11.31 15.37 13.08
CA TYR A 9 -11.66 16.55 12.29
C TYR A 9 -10.46 17.39 11.85
N LYS A 10 -9.39 17.42 12.64
CA LYS A 10 -8.23 18.28 12.44
C LYS A 10 -7.07 17.58 11.74
N ARG A 11 -6.96 16.27 11.89
CA ARG A 11 -5.85 15.47 11.39
C ARG A 11 -6.30 14.58 10.23
N GLN A 12 -5.33 14.07 9.50
CA GLN A 12 -5.53 13.32 8.26
C GLN A 12 -5.16 11.84 8.41
N ALA A 13 -4.06 11.55 9.12
CA ALA A 13 -3.50 10.22 9.25
C ALA A 13 -3.59 9.72 10.70
N PHE A 14 -3.98 8.48 10.83
CA PHE A 14 -4.19 7.79 12.10
C PHE A 14 -3.58 6.40 12.05
N ILE A 15 -3.31 5.85 13.21
CA ILE A 15 -2.92 4.46 13.40
C ILE A 15 -3.84 3.81 14.43
N TRP A 16 -4.24 2.56 14.17
CA TRP A 16 -4.95 1.73 15.12
C TRP A 16 -3.97 1.20 16.17
N ARG A 17 -4.12 1.61 17.41
CA ARG A 17 -3.28 1.18 18.53
C ARG A 17 -4.10 1.14 19.81
N ASP A 18 -3.88 0.09 20.64
CA ASP A 18 -4.49 -0.08 21.96
C ASP A 18 -6.03 0.04 21.96
N GLY A 19 -6.66 -0.49 20.90
CA GLY A 19 -8.12 -0.48 20.73
C GLY A 19 -8.70 0.90 20.40
N ASP A 20 -7.88 1.87 19.95
CA ASP A 20 -8.35 3.21 19.58
C ASP A 20 -7.64 3.78 18.35
N ILE A 21 -8.29 4.77 17.72
CA ILE A 21 -7.76 5.53 16.58
C ILE A 21 -6.88 6.66 17.14
N GLN A 22 -5.57 6.52 16.98
CA GLN A 22 -4.59 7.50 17.45
C GLN A 22 -4.06 8.35 16.31
N PRO A 23 -3.98 9.68 16.44
CA PRO A 23 -3.47 10.54 15.39
C PRO A 23 -1.96 10.39 15.19
N VAL A 24 -1.54 10.33 13.94
CA VAL A 24 -0.12 10.41 13.55
C VAL A 24 0.31 11.88 13.62
N LEU A 25 1.28 12.19 14.49
CA LEU A 25 1.71 13.58 14.73
C LEU A 25 2.50 14.16 13.55
N HIS A 26 3.31 13.33 12.91
CA HIS A 26 4.15 13.69 11.78
C HIS A 26 3.87 12.75 10.60
N PRO A 27 2.72 12.95 9.88
CA PRO A 27 2.42 12.12 8.72
C PRO A 27 3.42 12.38 7.60
N ASP A 28 3.65 11.35 6.79
CA ASP A 28 4.48 11.42 5.60
C ASP A 28 3.89 12.45 4.62
N LYS A 29 4.69 13.43 4.20
CA LYS A 29 4.27 14.50 3.28
C LYS A 29 4.62 14.14 1.84
N ILE A 30 4.16 12.99 1.41
CA ILE A 30 4.39 12.51 0.04
C ILE A 30 3.33 13.14 -0.87
N ASP A 31 3.76 13.88 -1.87
CA ASP A 31 2.88 14.43 -2.91
C ASP A 31 2.83 13.52 -4.12
N MET A 32 1.68 13.48 -4.82
CA MET A 32 1.52 12.69 -6.05
C MET A 32 2.49 13.11 -7.14
N ASP A 33 2.82 14.39 -7.23
CA ASP A 33 3.74 14.95 -8.22
C ASP A 33 5.21 14.58 -7.96
N SER A 34 5.53 14.10 -6.75
CA SER A 34 6.90 13.69 -6.39
C SER A 34 7.31 12.31 -6.93
N PHE A 35 6.40 11.62 -7.63
CA PHE A 35 6.67 10.29 -8.18
C PHE A 35 6.99 10.35 -9.66
N THR A 36 8.10 9.76 -10.06
CA THR A 36 8.40 9.44 -11.45
C THR A 36 8.11 7.96 -11.71
N GLY A 37 7.39 7.66 -12.78
CA GLY A 37 6.98 6.30 -13.14
C GLY A 37 5.68 5.85 -12.44
N TYR A 38 5.12 4.76 -12.92
CA TYR A 38 3.86 4.15 -12.43
C TYR A 38 2.62 5.06 -12.52
N GLU A 39 2.58 6.00 -13.46
CA GLU A 39 1.47 6.93 -13.69
C GLU A 39 0.15 6.17 -13.87
N ARG A 40 0.15 5.16 -14.75
CA ARG A 40 -1.05 4.34 -15.00
C ARG A 40 -1.58 3.66 -13.73
N GLN A 41 -0.69 3.09 -12.91
CA GLN A 41 -1.07 2.44 -11.66
C GLN A 41 -1.66 3.45 -10.69
N ARG A 42 -1.04 4.62 -10.55
CA ARG A 42 -1.54 5.70 -9.70
C ARG A 42 -2.90 6.21 -10.16
N ASP A 43 -3.07 6.46 -11.46
CA ASP A 43 -4.33 6.94 -12.03
C ASP A 43 -5.50 5.99 -11.73
N ILE A 44 -5.27 4.67 -11.80
CA ILE A 44 -6.28 3.67 -11.45
C ILE A 44 -6.70 3.81 -9.97
N VAL A 45 -5.73 3.92 -9.05
CA VAL A 45 -6.02 4.01 -7.61
C VAL A 45 -6.64 5.36 -7.25
N VAL A 46 -6.17 6.45 -7.86
CA VAL A 46 -6.75 7.80 -7.74
C VAL A 46 -8.20 7.82 -8.23
N GLY A 47 -8.46 7.25 -9.41
CA GLY A 47 -9.81 7.17 -9.97
C GLY A 47 -10.79 6.41 -9.08
N ASN A 48 -10.35 5.28 -8.50
CA ASN A 48 -11.15 4.50 -7.53
C ASN A 48 -11.41 5.31 -6.25
N THR A 49 -10.42 6.03 -5.74
CA THR A 49 -10.56 6.87 -4.55
C THR A 49 -11.50 8.05 -4.81
N LYS A 50 -11.38 8.69 -5.97
CA LYS A 50 -12.27 9.78 -6.38
C LYS A 50 -13.72 9.32 -6.46
N SER A 51 -13.98 8.15 -7.07
CA SER A 51 -15.31 7.54 -7.10
C SER A 51 -15.85 7.32 -5.70
N PHE A 52 -15.04 6.84 -4.76
CA PHE A 52 -15.41 6.68 -3.36
C PHE A 52 -15.81 8.00 -2.69
N ILE A 53 -15.03 9.06 -2.87
CA ILE A 53 -15.31 10.37 -2.29
C ILE A 53 -16.62 10.92 -2.85
N GLU A 54 -16.86 10.76 -4.15
CA GLU A 54 -18.08 11.18 -4.85
C GLU A 54 -19.31 10.29 -4.53
N GLY A 55 -19.16 9.25 -3.71
CA GLY A 55 -20.27 8.32 -3.38
C GLY A 55 -20.66 7.40 -4.53
N LYS A 56 -19.81 7.21 -5.52
CA LYS A 56 -19.99 6.30 -6.65
C LYS A 56 -19.51 4.89 -6.34
N ALA A 57 -19.82 3.94 -7.22
CA ALA A 57 -19.31 2.57 -7.11
C ALA A 57 -17.78 2.54 -7.11
N CYS A 58 -17.21 1.85 -6.14
CA CYS A 58 -15.76 1.73 -5.92
C CYS A 58 -15.43 0.42 -5.22
N ASN A 59 -14.18 -0.03 -5.32
CA ASN A 59 -13.72 -1.30 -4.81
C ASN A 59 -12.66 -1.13 -3.71
N ASN A 60 -12.54 -2.13 -2.83
CA ASN A 60 -11.34 -2.30 -2.04
C ASN A 60 -10.15 -2.52 -2.99
N CYS A 61 -8.96 -2.08 -2.62
CA CYS A 61 -7.81 -2.08 -3.51
C CYS A 61 -6.62 -2.82 -2.91
N LEU A 62 -6.05 -3.75 -3.69
CA LEU A 62 -4.80 -4.41 -3.40
C LEU A 62 -3.72 -3.90 -4.36
N LEU A 63 -2.68 -3.24 -3.83
CA LEU A 63 -1.48 -2.89 -4.56
C LEU A 63 -0.42 -3.97 -4.30
N TYR A 64 -0.06 -4.74 -5.30
CA TYR A 64 0.90 -5.83 -5.14
C TYR A 64 2.07 -5.72 -6.12
N GLY A 65 3.18 -6.42 -5.84
CA GLY A 65 4.33 -6.48 -6.73
C GLY A 65 5.65 -6.22 -6.00
N ASP A 66 6.68 -5.85 -6.76
CA ASP A 66 8.05 -5.81 -6.26
C ASP A 66 8.30 -4.78 -5.16
N MET A 67 9.29 -5.05 -4.31
CA MET A 67 9.65 -4.16 -3.20
C MET A 67 10.21 -2.83 -3.72
N GLY A 68 9.89 -1.74 -3.02
CA GLY A 68 10.46 -0.42 -3.33
C GLY A 68 9.87 0.26 -4.58
N THR A 69 8.76 -0.24 -5.12
CA THR A 69 8.07 0.31 -6.31
C THR A 69 7.07 1.43 -6.02
N GLY A 70 6.89 1.80 -4.74
CA GLY A 70 6.07 2.95 -4.36
C GLY A 70 4.62 2.62 -3.98
N LYS A 71 4.23 1.33 -3.78
CA LYS A 71 2.87 0.92 -3.38
C LYS A 71 2.32 1.68 -2.17
N SER A 72 3.02 1.58 -1.04
CA SER A 72 2.61 2.25 0.21
C SER A 72 2.66 3.78 0.08
N SER A 73 3.65 4.29 -0.66
CA SER A 73 3.77 5.72 -0.94
C SER A 73 2.59 6.24 -1.75
N THR A 74 2.08 5.48 -2.73
CA THR A 74 0.88 5.83 -3.51
C THR A 74 -0.34 5.99 -2.59
N VAL A 75 -0.58 5.06 -1.67
CA VAL A 75 -1.72 5.14 -0.74
C VAL A 75 -1.61 6.37 0.18
N LYS A 76 -0.40 6.65 0.69
CA LYS A 76 -0.14 7.82 1.53
C LYS A 76 -0.31 9.14 0.76
N ALA A 77 0.17 9.21 -0.48
CA ALA A 77 0.02 10.39 -1.34
C ALA A 77 -1.46 10.68 -1.66
N ILE A 78 -2.24 9.65 -1.97
CA ILE A 78 -3.70 9.77 -2.18
C ILE A 78 -4.38 10.35 -0.94
N ALA A 79 -4.03 9.87 0.24
CA ALA A 79 -4.58 10.42 1.48
C ALA A 79 -4.24 11.92 1.64
N ASN A 80 -3.03 12.34 1.24
CA ASN A 80 -2.62 13.75 1.27
C ASN A 80 -3.41 14.59 0.27
N GLU A 81 -3.56 14.11 -0.95
CA GLU A 81 -4.25 14.82 -2.04
C GLU A 81 -5.71 15.10 -1.69
N PHE A 82 -6.45 14.07 -1.27
CA PHE A 82 -7.88 14.19 -0.98
C PHE A 82 -8.21 14.60 0.46
N ARG A 83 -7.23 15.14 1.19
CA ARG A 83 -7.43 15.63 2.56
C ARG A 83 -8.53 16.68 2.65
N LYS A 84 -8.57 17.61 1.70
CA LYS A 84 -9.53 18.72 1.67
C LYS A 84 -10.94 18.23 1.35
N ASP A 85 -11.05 17.09 0.67
CA ASP A 85 -12.31 16.44 0.32
C ASP A 85 -12.86 15.54 1.43
N GLY A 86 -12.27 15.63 2.63
CA GLY A 86 -12.74 14.89 3.80
C GLY A 86 -12.18 13.48 3.94
N LEU A 87 -11.22 13.08 3.09
CA LEU A 87 -10.59 11.77 3.21
C LEU A 87 -9.64 11.71 4.42
N ARG A 88 -9.69 10.59 5.13
CA ARG A 88 -8.81 10.22 6.24
C ARG A 88 -8.21 8.85 5.99
N ILE A 89 -7.02 8.60 6.52
CA ILE A 89 -6.38 7.28 6.48
C ILE A 89 -6.18 6.77 7.89
N VAL A 90 -6.54 5.50 8.12
CA VAL A 90 -6.27 4.79 9.37
C VAL A 90 -5.46 3.55 9.02
N GLU A 91 -4.20 3.52 9.43
CA GLU A 91 -3.36 2.34 9.30
C GLU A 91 -3.69 1.34 10.42
N ILE A 92 -3.99 0.11 10.06
CA ILE A 92 -4.15 -1.01 10.97
C ILE A 92 -2.99 -2.00 10.76
N PRO A 93 -2.15 -2.25 11.78
CA PRO A 93 -1.12 -3.27 11.70
C PRO A 93 -1.75 -4.65 11.45
N LYS A 94 -1.12 -5.48 10.62
CA LYS A 94 -1.65 -6.81 10.25
C LYS A 94 -1.89 -7.72 11.46
N GLU A 95 -1.07 -7.57 12.51
CA GLU A 95 -1.19 -8.32 13.76
C GLU A 95 -2.44 -7.92 14.56
N ARG A 96 -3.04 -6.78 14.22
CA ARG A 96 -4.23 -6.23 14.88
C ARG A 96 -5.49 -6.35 14.02
N LEU A 97 -5.46 -7.10 12.93
CA LEU A 97 -6.63 -7.29 12.06
C LEU A 97 -7.83 -7.94 12.78
N ILE A 98 -7.59 -8.64 13.87
CA ILE A 98 -8.66 -9.17 14.74
C ILE A 98 -9.53 -8.04 15.32
N ASP A 99 -8.97 -6.84 15.49
CA ASP A 99 -9.68 -5.67 16.00
C ASP A 99 -10.50 -4.95 14.90
N PHE A 100 -10.46 -5.43 13.65
CA PHE A 100 -11.09 -4.77 12.50
C PHE A 100 -12.58 -4.42 12.73
N PRO A 101 -13.42 -5.30 13.29
CA PRO A 101 -14.82 -4.96 13.58
C PRO A 101 -14.95 -3.76 14.52
N ILE A 102 -14.10 -3.68 15.54
CA ILE A 102 -14.12 -2.56 16.51
C ILE A 102 -13.71 -1.25 15.84
N LEU A 103 -12.71 -1.30 14.95
CA LEU A 103 -12.30 -0.15 14.15
C LEU A 103 -13.45 0.34 13.26
N VAL A 104 -14.10 -0.58 12.56
CA VAL A 104 -15.23 -0.30 11.67
C VAL A 104 -16.36 0.38 12.42
N ASP A 105 -16.77 -0.15 13.58
CA ASP A 105 -17.83 0.43 14.40
C ASP A 105 -17.50 1.87 14.83
N LYS A 106 -16.23 2.14 15.15
CA LYS A 106 -15.79 3.49 15.53
C LYS A 106 -15.86 4.49 14.39
N ILE A 107 -15.47 4.09 13.17
CA ILE A 107 -15.46 5.01 12.02
C ILE A 107 -16.82 5.14 11.34
N ALA A 108 -17.70 4.14 11.46
CA ALA A 108 -19.01 4.12 10.80
C ALA A 108 -19.89 5.32 11.19
N THR A 109 -19.74 5.82 12.41
CA THR A 109 -20.52 6.97 12.94
C THR A 109 -19.94 8.33 12.55
N LEU A 110 -18.78 8.37 11.93
CA LEU A 110 -18.07 9.61 11.59
C LEU A 110 -18.46 10.10 10.17
N PRO A 111 -18.62 11.41 9.95
CA PRO A 111 -19.08 11.94 8.67
C PRO A 111 -18.00 11.99 7.59
N MET A 112 -16.76 11.58 7.89
CA MET A 112 -15.65 11.57 6.95
C MET A 112 -15.58 10.25 6.18
N LYS A 113 -14.87 10.27 5.05
CA LYS A 113 -14.48 9.07 4.30
C LYS A 113 -13.14 8.54 4.82
N PHE A 114 -13.01 7.23 4.95
CA PHE A 114 -11.83 6.57 5.49
C PHE A 114 -11.23 5.58 4.50
N ILE A 115 -9.92 5.61 4.35
CA ILE A 115 -9.13 4.49 3.86
C ILE A 115 -8.60 3.73 5.08
N ILE A 116 -9.02 2.48 5.25
CA ILE A 116 -8.38 1.56 6.19
C ILE A 116 -7.19 0.95 5.45
N PHE A 117 -6.00 1.29 5.89
CA PHE A 117 -4.77 0.91 5.22
C PHE A 117 -4.07 -0.24 5.95
N ILE A 118 -3.75 -1.30 5.19
CA ILE A 118 -3.03 -2.47 5.67
C ILE A 118 -1.72 -2.55 4.86
N ASP A 119 -0.61 -2.18 5.48
CA ASP A 119 0.69 -2.19 4.81
C ASP A 119 1.39 -3.55 4.94
N ASP A 120 2.10 -3.96 3.88
CA ASP A 120 2.87 -5.21 3.76
C ASP A 120 2.10 -6.48 4.16
N LEU A 121 0.89 -6.60 3.59
CA LEU A 121 0.00 -7.72 3.86
C LEU A 121 0.59 -9.05 3.36
N SER A 122 0.82 -9.96 4.28
CA SER A 122 1.26 -11.32 4.00
C SER A 122 0.87 -12.22 5.16
N PHE A 123 0.35 -13.42 4.87
CA PHE A 123 -0.12 -14.37 5.87
C PHE A 123 0.71 -15.66 5.87
N GLN A 124 0.70 -16.35 7.00
CA GLN A 124 1.07 -17.75 7.12
C GLN A 124 -0.21 -18.62 7.09
N LYS A 125 -0.10 -19.89 6.74
CA LYS A 125 -1.25 -20.82 6.55
C LYS A 125 -2.26 -20.92 7.72
N GLN A 126 -1.90 -20.54 8.93
CA GLN A 126 -2.76 -20.63 10.13
C GLN A 126 -2.96 -19.27 10.82
N ASP A 127 -2.86 -18.19 10.06
CA ASP A 127 -2.97 -16.86 10.64
C ASP A 127 -4.45 -16.49 10.87
N GLN A 128 -4.83 -16.23 12.11
CA GLN A 128 -6.19 -15.77 12.46
C GLN A 128 -6.56 -14.46 11.75
N SER A 129 -5.57 -13.60 11.49
CA SER A 129 -5.74 -12.36 10.77
C SER A 129 -6.22 -12.59 9.33
N TYR A 130 -5.80 -13.70 8.70
CA TYR A 130 -6.29 -14.11 7.38
C TYR A 130 -7.80 -14.37 7.38
N THR A 131 -8.29 -15.17 8.34
CA THR A 131 -9.71 -15.51 8.46
C THR A 131 -10.56 -14.26 8.72
N THR A 132 -10.07 -13.36 9.57
CA THR A 132 -10.75 -12.08 9.86
C THR A 132 -10.85 -11.22 8.60
N LEU A 133 -9.74 -11.01 7.88
CA LEU A 133 -9.74 -10.19 6.67
C LEU A 133 -10.61 -10.80 5.57
N LYS A 134 -10.58 -12.14 5.42
CA LYS A 134 -11.46 -12.85 4.49
C LYS A 134 -12.93 -12.58 4.79
N ALA A 135 -13.36 -12.72 6.02
CA ALA A 135 -14.75 -12.46 6.44
C ALA A 135 -15.18 -11.01 6.18
N VAL A 136 -14.29 -10.05 6.41
CA VAL A 136 -14.53 -8.63 6.15
C VAL A 136 -14.69 -8.33 4.66
N LEU A 137 -13.83 -8.90 3.81
CA LEU A 137 -13.88 -8.69 2.35
C LEU A 137 -15.06 -9.40 1.69
N GLU A 138 -15.53 -10.51 2.27
CA GLU A 138 -16.71 -11.26 1.80
C GLU A 138 -18.05 -10.60 2.16
N GLY A 139 -18.02 -9.54 2.96
CA GLY A 139 -19.25 -8.86 3.39
C GLY A 139 -20.03 -9.64 4.44
N GLY A 140 -19.32 -10.29 5.40
CA GLY A 140 -19.92 -10.94 6.57
C GLY A 140 -20.80 -9.97 7.39
N ILE A 141 -21.34 -10.45 8.53
CA ILE A 141 -22.24 -9.66 9.41
C ILE A 141 -21.64 -8.30 9.79
N ALA A 142 -20.32 -8.21 9.93
CA ALA A 142 -19.57 -6.95 10.08
C ALA A 142 -19.12 -6.42 8.69
N ALA A 143 -20.08 -6.00 7.88
CA ALA A 143 -19.80 -5.44 6.56
C ALA A 143 -19.05 -4.10 6.69
N ARG A 144 -18.19 -3.83 5.71
CA ARG A 144 -17.54 -2.52 5.57
C ARG A 144 -18.60 -1.41 5.50
N PRO A 145 -18.51 -0.33 6.30
CA PRO A 145 -19.45 0.78 6.22
C PRO A 145 -19.24 1.58 4.92
N ASP A 146 -20.29 2.29 4.47
CA ASP A 146 -20.26 3.08 3.23
C ASP A 146 -19.24 4.21 3.23
N ASN A 147 -18.76 4.61 4.40
CA ASN A 147 -17.74 5.64 4.56
C ASN A 147 -16.31 5.11 4.69
N ALA A 148 -16.06 3.81 4.41
CA ALA A 148 -14.74 3.23 4.45
C ALA A 148 -14.38 2.41 3.19
N LEU A 149 -13.11 2.45 2.76
CA LEU A 149 -12.49 1.56 1.79
C LEU A 149 -11.28 0.87 2.41
N ILE A 150 -11.01 -0.36 2.00
CA ILE A 150 -9.83 -1.11 2.43
C ILE A 150 -8.79 -1.03 1.33
N TYR A 151 -7.62 -0.47 1.63
CA TYR A 151 -6.45 -0.49 0.77
C TYR A 151 -5.36 -1.32 1.43
N ALA A 152 -4.84 -2.29 0.69
CA ALA A 152 -3.73 -3.11 1.17
C ALA A 152 -2.56 -3.07 0.21
N THR A 153 -1.35 -3.18 0.75
CA THR A 153 -0.15 -3.41 -0.07
C THR A 153 0.41 -4.80 0.21
N SER A 154 1.04 -5.41 -0.80
CA SER A 154 1.75 -6.67 -0.64
C SER A 154 2.96 -6.73 -1.56
N ASN A 155 4.03 -7.37 -1.10
CA ASN A 155 5.18 -7.67 -1.93
C ASN A 155 4.99 -8.95 -2.76
N ARG A 156 3.78 -9.54 -2.73
CA ARG A 156 3.41 -10.76 -3.45
C ARG A 156 2.00 -10.61 -4.03
N ARG A 157 1.76 -11.24 -5.18
CA ARG A 157 0.40 -11.38 -5.70
C ARG A 157 -0.43 -12.32 -4.83
N HIS A 158 0.21 -13.37 -4.34
CA HIS A 158 -0.40 -14.36 -3.45
C HIS A 158 -0.09 -13.98 -2.01
N LEU A 159 -1.12 -13.65 -1.24
CA LEU A 159 -1.01 -13.10 0.11
C LEU A 159 -0.56 -14.13 1.17
N VAL A 160 -0.68 -15.43 0.86
CA VAL A 160 -0.26 -16.52 1.76
C VAL A 160 1.09 -17.09 1.33
N LYS A 161 1.99 -17.33 2.29
CA LYS A 161 3.30 -17.92 2.04
C LYS A 161 3.17 -19.43 1.85
N GLU A 162 3.66 -19.95 0.72
CA GLU A 162 3.92 -21.38 0.58
C GLU A 162 5.21 -21.75 1.32
N SER A 163 5.17 -22.80 2.14
CA SER A 163 6.37 -23.38 2.73
C SER A 163 6.99 -24.38 1.76
N PHE A 164 8.32 -24.38 1.63
CA PHE A 164 9.04 -25.39 0.84
C PHE A 164 8.84 -26.83 1.36
N ALA A 165 8.45 -26.98 2.63
CA ALA A 165 8.13 -28.28 3.24
C ALA A 165 6.84 -28.92 2.70
N ASP A 166 5.94 -28.12 2.09
CA ASP A 166 4.65 -28.59 1.58
C ASP A 166 4.73 -29.24 0.18
N ARG A 167 5.92 -29.26 -0.44
CA ARG A 167 6.10 -29.81 -1.80
C ARG A 167 6.27 -31.35 -1.85
N THR A 168 6.26 -32.02 -0.70
CA THR A 168 6.56 -33.47 -0.61
C THR A 168 5.37 -34.35 -0.34
N ASP A 169 4.16 -33.83 -0.05
CA ASP A 169 2.98 -34.67 0.16
C ASP A 169 1.70 -34.06 -0.44
N ASP A 170 1.08 -34.83 -1.33
CA ASP A 170 -0.23 -34.67 -1.95
C ASP A 170 -0.51 -33.42 -2.83
N ASP A 171 -0.49 -33.65 -4.16
CA ASP A 171 -0.92 -32.77 -5.22
C ASP A 171 -2.35 -32.17 -5.05
N ILE A 172 -3.21 -32.79 -4.24
CA ILE A 172 -4.60 -32.37 -3.99
C ILE A 172 -4.63 -31.17 -3.04
N ASN A 173 -3.88 -31.23 -1.93
CA ASN A 173 -3.81 -30.15 -0.95
C ASN A 173 -3.16 -28.88 -1.50
N THR A 174 -2.28 -29.01 -2.48
CA THR A 174 -1.60 -27.87 -3.11
C THR A 174 -2.56 -27.06 -4.00
N ARG A 175 -3.49 -27.72 -4.70
CA ARG A 175 -4.50 -27.05 -5.53
C ARG A 175 -5.56 -26.32 -4.71
N ASP A 176 -6.04 -26.91 -3.63
CA ASP A 176 -7.04 -26.29 -2.75
C ASP A 176 -6.44 -25.06 -2.04
N ASN A 177 -5.19 -25.14 -1.60
CA ASN A 177 -4.48 -24.01 -1.00
C ASN A 177 -4.20 -22.88 -2.00
N MET A 178 -3.88 -23.18 -3.27
CA MET A 178 -3.77 -22.17 -4.33
C MET A 178 -5.11 -21.49 -4.61
N GLN A 179 -6.21 -22.22 -4.65
CA GLN A 179 -7.53 -21.65 -4.84
C GLN A 179 -7.97 -20.75 -3.68
N GLU A 180 -7.69 -21.12 -2.43
CA GLU A 180 -7.97 -20.26 -1.27
C GLU A 180 -7.13 -18.97 -1.29
N THR A 181 -5.88 -19.07 -1.69
CA THR A 181 -4.94 -17.92 -1.75
C THR A 181 -5.29 -16.95 -2.86
N LEU A 182 -5.67 -17.45 -4.04
CA LEU A 182 -6.20 -16.66 -5.15
C LEU A 182 -7.50 -15.95 -4.73
N SER A 183 -8.33 -16.64 -3.92
CA SER A 183 -9.63 -16.15 -3.52
C SER A 183 -9.57 -14.85 -2.67
N LEU A 184 -8.53 -14.62 -1.88
CA LEU A 184 -8.44 -13.41 -1.06
C LEU A 184 -8.05 -12.16 -1.88
N SER A 185 -7.09 -12.28 -2.81
CA SER A 185 -6.72 -11.18 -3.70
C SER A 185 -7.88 -10.77 -4.62
N ASP A 186 -8.66 -11.73 -5.09
CA ASP A 186 -9.80 -11.48 -5.97
C ASP A 186 -10.95 -10.76 -5.25
N ARG A 187 -11.04 -10.90 -3.91
CA ARG A 187 -12.06 -10.21 -3.09
C ARG A 187 -11.82 -8.72 -2.90
N PHE A 188 -10.64 -8.22 -3.21
CA PHE A 188 -10.42 -6.78 -3.19
C PHE A 188 -11.20 -6.04 -4.29
N GLY A 189 -11.56 -6.71 -5.38
CA GLY A 189 -12.29 -6.12 -6.49
C GLY A 189 -11.42 -5.24 -7.40
N LEU A 190 -10.37 -4.59 -6.87
CA LEU A 190 -9.36 -3.87 -7.63
C LEU A 190 -7.97 -4.35 -7.22
N SER A 191 -7.22 -4.88 -8.18
CA SER A 191 -5.83 -5.32 -7.95
C SER A 191 -4.89 -4.62 -8.92
N VAL A 192 -3.89 -3.90 -8.39
CA VAL A 192 -2.95 -3.09 -9.17
C VAL A 192 -1.53 -3.62 -8.99
N CYS A 193 -0.90 -4.03 -10.09
CA CYS A 193 0.45 -4.59 -10.08
C CYS A 193 1.53 -3.49 -10.23
N TYR A 194 2.49 -3.51 -9.33
CA TYR A 194 3.69 -2.67 -9.33
C TYR A 194 4.92 -3.56 -9.55
N SER A 195 5.19 -3.92 -10.81
CA SER A 195 6.38 -4.71 -11.18
C SER A 195 7.65 -3.87 -11.11
N ALA A 196 8.80 -4.53 -10.95
CA ALA A 196 10.09 -3.86 -11.05
C ALA A 196 10.21 -3.13 -12.39
N PRO A 197 10.80 -1.92 -12.41
CA PRO A 197 10.92 -1.15 -13.64
C PRO A 197 11.92 -1.81 -14.59
N SER A 198 11.65 -1.69 -15.88
CA SER A 198 12.63 -1.99 -16.93
C SER A 198 13.89 -1.10 -16.75
N LYS A 199 14.98 -1.44 -17.43
CA LYS A 199 16.18 -0.60 -17.41
C LYS A 199 15.87 0.85 -17.80
N LYS A 200 15.09 1.05 -18.85
CA LYS A 200 14.73 2.38 -19.35
C LYS A 200 13.94 3.16 -18.29
N GLU A 201 12.86 2.59 -17.77
CA GLU A 201 12.03 3.23 -16.73
C GLU A 201 12.85 3.55 -15.47
N PHE A 202 13.75 2.66 -15.06
CA PHE A 202 14.65 2.89 -13.94
C PHE A 202 15.57 4.09 -14.17
N LEU A 203 16.17 4.20 -15.37
CA LEU A 203 17.04 5.32 -15.73
C LEU A 203 16.25 6.62 -15.85
N ASP A 204 15.05 6.59 -16.40
CA ASP A 204 14.16 7.76 -16.44
C ASP A 204 13.89 8.29 -15.01
N ILE A 205 13.68 7.41 -14.04
CA ILE A 205 13.54 7.78 -12.62
C ILE A 205 14.85 8.37 -12.07
N VAL A 206 16.00 7.75 -12.37
CA VAL A 206 17.32 8.24 -11.92
C VAL A 206 17.59 9.64 -12.47
N PHE A 207 17.35 9.88 -13.75
CA PHE A 207 17.59 11.19 -14.39
C PHE A 207 16.66 12.27 -13.84
N ALA A 208 15.38 11.93 -13.61
CA ALA A 208 14.43 12.84 -13.00
C ALA A 208 14.89 13.25 -11.59
N LEU A 209 15.26 12.29 -10.75
CA LEU A 209 15.77 12.53 -9.40
C LEU A 209 17.10 13.29 -9.40
N ALA A 210 18.02 12.97 -10.33
CA ALA A 210 19.29 13.71 -10.47
C ALA A 210 19.06 15.18 -10.79
N LYS A 211 18.14 15.46 -11.72
CA LYS A 211 17.75 16.82 -12.10
C LYS A 211 17.13 17.59 -10.94
N GLU A 212 16.19 16.97 -10.23
CA GLU A 212 15.50 17.55 -9.06
C GLU A 212 16.48 17.92 -7.95
N ASN A 213 17.49 17.07 -7.73
CA ASN A 213 18.48 17.25 -6.66
C ASN A 213 19.74 18.03 -7.12
N GLY A 214 19.79 18.52 -8.37
CA GLY A 214 20.91 19.32 -8.87
C GLY A 214 22.23 18.54 -9.01
N VAL A 215 22.18 17.25 -9.34
CA VAL A 215 23.35 16.40 -9.53
C VAL A 215 24.04 16.75 -10.86
N ASN A 216 25.31 17.13 -10.79
CA ASN A 216 26.15 17.49 -11.95
C ASN A 216 27.01 16.31 -12.42
N LEU A 217 26.36 15.27 -12.93
CA LEU A 217 27.00 14.13 -13.60
C LEU A 217 26.41 14.01 -15.02
N THR A 218 27.19 13.45 -15.94
CA THR A 218 26.68 13.13 -17.28
C THR A 218 25.68 11.97 -17.22
N GLU A 219 24.83 11.85 -18.25
CA GLU A 219 23.88 10.74 -18.34
C GLU A 219 24.59 9.38 -18.31
N GLU A 220 25.78 9.27 -18.94
CA GLU A 220 26.59 8.05 -18.98
C GLU A 220 27.11 7.69 -17.59
N GLU A 221 27.58 8.68 -16.81
CA GLU A 221 28.06 8.48 -15.44
C GLU A 221 26.92 8.08 -14.51
N LEU A 222 25.73 8.71 -14.65
CA LEU A 222 24.54 8.38 -13.90
C LEU A 222 24.05 6.97 -14.23
N GLU A 223 23.98 6.59 -15.51
CA GLU A 223 23.58 5.26 -15.95
C GLU A 223 24.52 4.19 -15.37
N ALA A 224 25.84 4.33 -15.59
CA ALA A 224 26.84 3.37 -15.11
C ALA A 224 26.82 3.25 -13.57
N GLY A 225 26.68 4.37 -12.87
CA GLY A 225 26.63 4.41 -11.41
C GLY A 225 25.35 3.78 -10.87
N ALA A 226 24.19 4.13 -11.42
CA ALA A 226 22.89 3.61 -11.00
C ALA A 226 22.75 2.10 -11.24
N GLU A 227 23.19 1.60 -12.40
CA GLU A 227 23.18 0.16 -12.70
C GLU A 227 24.09 -0.63 -11.74
N ARG A 228 25.29 -0.14 -11.47
CA ARG A 228 26.20 -0.76 -10.48
C ARG A 228 25.56 -0.78 -9.08
N PHE A 229 24.93 0.32 -8.69
CA PHE A 229 24.25 0.43 -7.40
C PHE A 229 23.06 -0.54 -7.32
N ALA A 230 22.25 -0.63 -8.38
CA ALA A 230 21.12 -1.54 -8.45
C ALA A 230 21.55 -3.01 -8.34
N LEU A 231 22.64 -3.41 -9.02
CA LEU A 231 23.20 -4.75 -8.92
C LEU A 231 23.62 -5.08 -7.47
N SER A 232 24.21 -4.12 -6.75
CA SER A 232 24.63 -4.32 -5.35
C SER A 232 23.48 -4.37 -4.35
N ARG A 233 22.29 -3.87 -4.71
CA ARG A 233 21.12 -3.75 -3.83
C ARG A 233 19.96 -4.69 -4.19
N GLY A 234 20.21 -5.66 -5.06
CA GLY A 234 19.22 -6.71 -5.39
C GLY A 234 18.20 -6.31 -6.46
N GLY A 235 18.44 -5.25 -7.23
CA GLY A 235 17.63 -4.92 -8.39
C GLY A 235 17.22 -3.45 -8.53
N ARG A 236 16.58 -3.18 -9.66
CA ARG A 236 16.08 -1.84 -10.00
C ARG A 236 14.76 -1.57 -9.31
N SER A 237 14.65 -0.42 -8.64
CA SER A 237 13.39 0.08 -8.09
C SER A 237 13.48 1.60 -7.88
N PRO A 238 12.35 2.32 -7.78
CA PRO A 238 12.34 3.74 -7.41
C PRO A 238 13.09 4.04 -6.10
N ARG A 239 12.95 3.16 -5.10
CA ARG A 239 13.71 3.27 -3.84
C ARG A 239 15.22 3.14 -4.07
N CYS A 240 15.63 2.21 -4.94
CA CYS A 240 17.03 2.04 -5.31
C CYS A 240 17.58 3.29 -6.01
N ALA A 241 16.83 3.87 -6.96
CA ALA A 241 17.18 5.11 -7.64
C ALA A 241 17.37 6.27 -6.64
N LYS A 242 16.42 6.44 -5.72
CA LYS A 242 16.49 7.46 -4.67
C LYS A 242 17.74 7.31 -3.80
N HIS A 243 17.99 6.10 -3.29
CA HIS A 243 19.18 5.84 -2.46
C HIS A 243 20.49 6.04 -3.23
N TYR A 244 20.51 5.74 -4.55
CA TYR A 244 21.67 6.03 -5.38
C TYR A 244 21.95 7.53 -5.43
N ILE A 245 20.94 8.35 -5.75
CA ILE A 245 21.09 9.80 -5.80
C ILE A 245 21.52 10.36 -4.43
N GLU A 246 20.87 9.94 -3.34
CA GLU A 246 21.25 10.33 -1.98
C GLU A 246 22.71 9.97 -1.66
N SER A 247 23.20 8.83 -2.14
CA SER A 247 24.59 8.38 -1.90
C SER A 247 25.64 9.27 -2.59
N LEU A 248 25.28 10.03 -3.61
CA LEU A 248 26.19 10.94 -4.29
C LEU A 248 26.53 12.17 -3.43
N PHE A 249 25.68 12.51 -2.47
CA PHE A 249 25.88 13.62 -1.53
C PHE A 249 26.56 13.17 -0.20
N ALA A 250 26.68 11.88 0.03
CA ALA A 250 27.26 11.32 1.26
C ALA A 250 28.80 11.21 1.24
N LYS A 251 29.48 11.99 0.37
CA LYS A 251 30.96 12.00 0.25
C LYS A 251 31.55 13.17 1.01
#